data_11c337aaa910f7455bc9de611eb8cfc2
#
_entry.id   11c337aaa910f7455bc9de611eb8cfc2
#
_cell.length_a   1.000
_cell.length_b   1.000
_cell.length_c   1.000
_cell.angle_alpha   90.00
_cell.angle_beta   90.00
_cell.angle_gamma   90.00
#
_symmetry.space_group_name_H-M   'P 1'
#
loop_
_entity.id
_entity.type
_entity.pdbx_description
1 polymer ?
#
loop_
_entity_poly.entity_id
_entity_poly.type
_entity_poly.pdbx_seq_one_letter_code
_entity_poly.pdbx_strand_id
1 'polypeptide(L)'
;MNAKQMMEKRSALSAQMEGIVKAAEAEERNLSNEEMAKFDALDNEVKELRSSAARIERAEELKKEMAAKAEVRDNAPAAKVEARDAF
;
A
#
# COMPACT_ATOMS: atom_id res chain seq x y z
N MET A 1 -7.02 6.75 8.04
CA MET A 1 -6.04 5.80 8.60
C MET A 1 -4.66 6.19 8.10
N ASN A 2 -3.69 6.33 8.99
CA ASN A 2 -2.34 6.69 8.56
C ASN A 2 -1.52 5.43 8.26
N ALA A 3 -0.29 5.63 7.75
CA ALA A 3 0.55 4.51 7.32
C ALA A 3 0.82 3.52 8.46
N LYS A 4 1.09 4.05 9.65
CA LYS A 4 1.36 3.19 10.80
C LYS A 4 0.16 2.32 11.16
N GLN A 5 -1.03 2.91 11.16
CA GLN A 5 -2.26 2.18 11.43
C GLN A 5 -2.51 1.11 10.37
N MET A 6 -2.22 1.43 9.13
CA MET A 6 -2.36 0.46 8.04
C MET A 6 -1.42 -0.72 8.20
N MET A 7 -0.17 -0.45 8.61
CA MET A 7 0.80 -1.51 8.85
C MET A 7 0.38 -2.40 10.00
N GLU A 8 -0.13 -1.79 11.07
CA GLU A 8 -0.60 -2.55 12.23
C GLU A 8 -1.78 -3.43 11.86
N LYS A 9 -2.71 -2.87 11.10
CA LYS A 9 -3.88 -3.64 10.66
C LYS A 9 -3.46 -4.78 9.73
N ARG A 10 -2.52 -4.51 8.83
CA ARG A 10 -2.03 -5.54 7.93
C ARG A 10 -1.38 -6.69 8.70
N SER A 11 -0.60 -6.36 9.73
CA SER A 11 0.01 -7.37 10.58
C SER A 11 -1.02 -8.23 11.28
N ALA A 12 -2.08 -7.59 11.79
CA ALA A 12 -3.16 -8.31 12.46
C ALA A 12 -3.87 -9.25 11.49
N LEU A 13 -4.14 -8.76 10.27
CA LEU A 13 -4.78 -9.58 9.24
C LEU A 13 -3.90 -10.75 8.83
N SER A 14 -2.60 -10.51 8.68
CA SER A 14 -1.65 -11.57 8.34
C SER A 14 -1.61 -12.65 9.42
N ALA A 15 -1.67 -12.24 10.69
CA ALA A 15 -1.68 -13.19 11.79
C ALA A 15 -2.94 -14.06 11.75
N GLN A 16 -4.08 -13.48 11.37
CA GLN A 16 -5.31 -14.25 11.21
C GLN A 16 -5.20 -15.25 10.08
N MET A 17 -4.58 -14.84 8.97
CA MET A 17 -4.37 -15.74 7.83
C MET A 17 -3.49 -16.91 8.23
N GLU A 18 -2.39 -16.64 8.95
CA GLU A 18 -1.52 -17.67 9.46
C GLU A 18 -2.26 -18.63 10.38
N GLY A 19 -3.11 -18.09 11.24
CA GLY A 19 -3.89 -18.91 12.16
C GLY A 19 -4.76 -19.92 11.43
N ILE A 20 -5.38 -19.49 10.34
CA ILE A 20 -6.21 -20.39 9.53
C ILE A 20 -5.37 -21.53 8.96
N VAL A 21 -4.20 -21.19 8.39
CA VAL A 21 -3.32 -22.20 7.80
C VAL A 21 -2.78 -23.15 8.85
N LYS A 22 -2.35 -22.61 9.99
CA LYS A 22 -1.80 -23.44 11.06
C LYS A 22 -2.82 -24.40 11.65
N ALA A 23 -4.06 -23.94 11.75
CA ALA A 23 -5.12 -24.83 12.26
C ALA A 23 -5.33 -26.02 11.34
N ALA A 24 -5.31 -25.78 10.03
CA ALA A 24 -5.46 -26.85 9.06
C ALA A 24 -4.25 -27.79 9.10
N GLU A 25 -3.05 -27.22 9.21
CA GLU A 25 -1.83 -28.02 9.28
C GLU A 25 -1.80 -28.91 10.52
N ALA A 26 -2.25 -28.37 11.64
CA ALA A 26 -2.28 -29.13 12.89
C ALA A 26 -3.20 -30.34 12.79
N GLU A 27 -4.25 -30.23 11.98
CA GLU A 27 -5.18 -31.34 11.75
C GLU A 27 -4.83 -32.17 10.53
N GLU A 28 -3.70 -31.82 9.88
CA GLU A 28 -3.23 -32.52 8.68
C GLU A 28 -4.30 -32.61 7.61
N ARG A 29 -4.97 -31.49 7.36
CA ARG A 29 -6.04 -31.41 6.37
C ARG A 29 -5.89 -30.17 5.52
N ASN A 30 -6.56 -30.16 4.40
CA ASN A 30 -6.63 -28.98 3.56
C ASN A 30 -7.60 -27.98 4.18
N LEU A 31 -7.52 -26.75 3.72
CA LEU A 31 -8.46 -25.72 4.15
C LEU A 31 -9.86 -26.06 3.68
N SER A 32 -10.83 -25.86 4.55
CA SER A 32 -12.23 -26.02 4.16
C SER A 32 -12.65 -24.87 3.26
N ASN A 33 -13.83 -25.01 2.62
CA ASN A 33 -14.34 -23.93 1.77
C ASN A 33 -14.56 -22.64 2.55
N GLU A 34 -15.04 -22.75 3.79
CA GLU A 34 -15.21 -21.59 4.65
C GLU A 34 -13.88 -20.95 4.99
N GLU A 35 -12.88 -21.77 5.29
CA GLU A 35 -11.56 -21.27 5.62
C GLU A 35 -10.92 -20.58 4.42
N MET A 36 -11.08 -21.16 3.23
CA MET A 36 -10.55 -20.54 2.03
C MET A 36 -11.21 -19.19 1.77
N ALA A 37 -12.51 -19.11 1.97
CA ALA A 37 -13.24 -17.86 1.79
C ALA A 37 -12.74 -16.79 2.77
N LYS A 38 -12.54 -17.17 4.02
CA LYS A 38 -12.02 -16.24 5.02
C LYS A 38 -10.61 -15.81 4.68
N PHE A 39 -9.77 -16.75 4.29
CA PHE A 39 -8.40 -16.46 3.92
C PHE A 39 -8.36 -15.48 2.74
N ASP A 40 -9.16 -15.74 1.72
CA ASP A 40 -9.21 -14.87 0.56
C ASP A 40 -9.70 -13.47 0.90
N ALA A 41 -10.70 -13.37 1.77
CA ALA A 41 -11.20 -12.07 2.21
C ALA A 41 -10.11 -11.29 2.95
N LEU A 42 -9.38 -11.97 3.84
CA LEU A 42 -8.29 -11.35 4.57
C LEU A 42 -7.17 -10.91 3.62
N ASP A 43 -6.86 -11.77 2.65
CA ASP A 43 -5.83 -11.46 1.67
C ASP A 43 -6.20 -10.23 0.85
N ASN A 44 -7.46 -10.10 0.46
CA ASN A 44 -7.94 -8.93 -0.27
C ASN A 44 -7.79 -7.67 0.56
N GLU A 45 -8.11 -7.75 1.86
CA GLU A 45 -7.93 -6.60 2.75
C GLU A 45 -6.46 -6.21 2.87
N VAL A 46 -5.58 -7.20 2.96
CA VAL A 46 -4.14 -6.94 3.03
C VAL A 46 -3.67 -6.24 1.76
N LYS A 47 -4.14 -6.71 0.61
CA LYS A 47 -3.79 -6.11 -0.67
C LYS A 47 -4.27 -4.66 -0.77
N GLU A 48 -5.48 -4.39 -0.30
CA GLU A 48 -6.02 -3.05 -0.31
C GLU A 48 -5.22 -2.12 0.61
N LEU A 49 -4.86 -2.61 1.78
CA LEU A 49 -4.06 -1.83 2.72
C LEU A 49 -2.68 -1.53 2.14
N ARG A 50 -2.08 -2.51 1.47
CA ARG A 50 -0.79 -2.33 0.83
C ARG A 50 -0.88 -1.28 -0.27
N SER A 51 -1.93 -1.34 -1.08
CA SER A 51 -2.14 -0.36 -2.14
C SER A 51 -2.33 1.03 -1.58
N SER A 52 -3.11 1.15 -0.50
CA SER A 52 -3.34 2.44 0.14
C SER A 52 -2.06 3.00 0.73
N ALA A 53 -1.27 2.15 1.38
CA ALA A 53 0.00 2.58 1.95
C ALA A 53 0.95 3.06 0.85
N ALA A 54 0.98 2.34 -0.27
CA ALA A 54 1.83 2.73 -1.40
C ALA A 54 1.41 4.09 -1.95
N ARG A 55 0.11 4.34 -2.01
CA ARG A 55 -0.40 5.64 -2.48
C ARG A 55 0.01 6.77 -1.55
N ILE A 56 -0.07 6.53 -0.25
CA ILE A 56 0.33 7.54 0.73
C ILE A 56 1.82 7.83 0.61
N GLU A 57 2.63 6.78 0.50
CA GLU A 57 4.07 6.95 0.32
C GLU A 57 4.39 7.71 -0.96
N ARG A 58 3.69 7.37 -2.03
CA ARG A 58 3.89 8.05 -3.31
C ARG A 58 3.50 9.53 -3.21
N ALA A 59 2.40 9.82 -2.53
CA ALA A 59 1.96 11.19 -2.34
C ALA A 59 2.99 11.99 -1.55
N GLU A 60 3.57 11.38 -0.53
CA GLU A 60 4.61 12.03 0.27
C GLU A 60 5.86 12.28 -0.54
N GLU A 61 6.25 11.32 -1.38
CA GLU A 61 7.38 11.51 -2.29
C GLU A 61 7.14 12.67 -3.24
N LEU A 62 5.96 12.73 -3.82
CA LEU A 62 5.61 13.79 -4.75
C LEU A 62 5.64 15.14 -4.05
N LYS A 63 5.17 15.19 -2.81
CA LYS A 63 5.18 16.41 -2.04
C LYS A 63 6.61 16.90 -1.81
N LYS A 64 7.52 15.97 -1.50
CA LYS A 64 8.92 16.30 -1.33
C LYS A 64 9.55 16.78 -2.63
N GLU A 65 9.25 16.11 -3.72
CA GLU A 65 9.75 16.48 -5.04
C GLU A 65 9.27 17.86 -5.42
N MET A 66 8.01 18.16 -5.17
CA MET A 66 7.44 19.45 -5.50
C MET A 66 8.05 20.55 -4.67
N ALA A 67 8.32 20.29 -3.40
CA ALA A 67 8.98 21.25 -2.54
C ALA A 67 10.40 21.53 -3.04
N ALA A 68 11.13 20.48 -3.42
CA ALA A 68 12.46 20.65 -3.96
C ALA A 68 12.45 21.42 -5.28
N LYS A 69 11.50 21.10 -6.13
CA LYS A 69 11.37 21.77 -7.42
C LYS A 69 10.99 23.24 -7.24
N ALA A 70 10.17 23.52 -6.26
CA ALA A 70 9.79 24.89 -5.97
C ALA A 70 11.00 25.74 -5.65
N GLU A 71 11.94 25.17 -4.89
CA GLU A 71 13.18 25.87 -4.57
C GLU A 71 14.02 26.10 -5.83
N VAL A 72 14.10 25.10 -6.69
CA VAL A 72 14.86 25.22 -7.91
C VAL A 72 14.18 26.15 -8.90
N ARG A 73 12.87 26.13 -8.89
CA ARG A 73 12.11 26.95 -9.83
C ARG A 73 12.27 28.44 -9.62
N ASP A 74 12.65 28.84 -8.46
CA ASP A 74 12.96 30.23 -8.24
C ASP A 74 14.04 30.72 -9.19
N ASN A 75 14.85 29.79 -9.66
CA ASN A 75 15.94 30.09 -10.55
C ASN A 75 15.62 29.78 -11.99
N ALA A 76 14.57 28.99 -12.24
CA ALA A 76 14.27 28.54 -13.57
C ALA A 76 12.83 28.90 -13.88
N PRO A 77 12.64 29.95 -14.50
CA PRO A 77 11.28 30.27 -14.92
C PRO A 77 10.91 29.44 -16.08
N ALA A 78 9.96 29.05 -16.10
CA ALA A 78 9.39 28.45 -17.09
C ALA A 78 9.64 27.56 -17.99
N ALA A 79 9.72 27.63 -18.34
CA ALA A 79 9.68 26.76 -19.08
C ALA A 79 8.59 25.91 -19.10
N LYS A 80 8.47 26.45 -19.06
CA LYS A 80 7.69 25.80 -19.40
C LYS A 80 7.16 25.25 -19.82
N VAL A 81 7.49 25.34 -19.84
CA VAL A 81 6.88 24.63 -20.45
C VAL A 81 6.46 24.27 -20.88
N GLU A 82 6.87 24.36 -21.08
CA GLU A 82 6.49 23.88 -21.82
C GLU A 82 6.23 23.46 -22.12
N ALA A 83 6.80 23.92 -22.11
CA ALA A 83 6.57 23.49 -22.79
C ALA A 83 6.25 23.12 -23.05
N ARG A 84 6.62 23.48 -23.24
CA ARG A 84 6.42 23.23 -23.99
C ARG A 84 6.19 22.64 -24.26
N ASP A 85 6.59 22.75 -24.13
CA ASP A 85 6.53 22.40 -24.76
C ASP A 85 6.29 22.04 -24.95
N ALA A 86 6.76 22.21 -24.92
CA ALA A 86 6.72 21.99 -25.43
C ALA A 86 6.43 21.78 -25.71
N PHE A 87 6.93 22.18 -25.84
CA PHE A 87 6.77 22.18 -26.42
C PHE A 87 6.52 21.92 -26.76
#